data_0dc722a7eb74e13b6cc37a42be761ee4
#
_entry.id   0dc722a7eb74e13b6cc37a42be761ee4
#
_cell.length_a   1.000
_cell.length_b   1.000
_cell.length_c   1.000
_cell.angle_alpha   90.00
_cell.angle_beta   90.00
_cell.angle_gamma   90.00
#
_symmetry.space_group_name_H-M   'P 1'
#
loop_
_entity.id
_entity.type
_entity.pdbx_description
1 polymer ?
#
loop_
_entity_poly.entity_id
_entity_poly.type
_entity_poly.pdbx_seq_one_letter_code
_entity_poly.pdbx_strand_id
1 'polypeptide(L)'
;MENKRVNIQYSVNVGEIPGVVSVFLEDISTYISAAWSDEFSVTDSVIDSISQENYTKAIEGIKKIRTQLASIDYRLEDSMSILAGYQNYLLNKDSNMSPPQ
;
A
#
# COMPACT_ATOMS: atom_id res chain seq x y z
N MET A 1 4.72 10.80 19.09
CA MET A 1 5.49 9.76 18.46
C MET A 1 5.66 10.04 16.97
N GLU A 2 6.84 9.94 16.51
CA GLU A 2 7.08 10.23 15.11
C GLU A 2 6.75 9.07 14.20
N ASN A 3 6.17 9.41 13.08
CA ASN A 3 5.88 8.44 12.03
C ASN A 3 7.12 8.27 11.19
N LYS A 4 8.00 7.50 11.69
CA LYS A 4 9.25 7.29 10.99
C LYS A 4 9.13 6.09 10.10
N ARG A 5 9.39 6.30 8.83
CA ARG A 5 9.49 5.16 7.91
C ARG A 5 10.81 4.48 8.13
N VAL A 6 10.75 3.21 8.35
CA VAL A 6 11.95 2.40 8.49
C VAL A 6 12.15 1.65 7.18
N ASN A 7 13.27 1.86 6.55
CA ASN A 7 13.63 1.11 5.36
C ASN A 7 14.20 -0.23 5.80
N ILE A 8 13.48 -1.27 5.47
CA ILE A 8 13.93 -2.63 5.77
C ILE A 8 14.45 -3.22 4.47
N GLN A 9 15.68 -3.65 4.51
CA GLN A 9 16.28 -4.28 3.33
C GLN A 9 16.24 -5.78 3.50
N TYR A 10 15.76 -6.44 2.47
CA TYR A 10 15.71 -7.88 2.42
C TYR A 10 16.70 -8.38 1.39
N SER A 11 17.42 -9.42 1.74
CA SER A 11 18.25 -10.12 0.77
C SER A 11 17.36 -11.14 0.08
N VAL A 12 16.98 -10.85 -1.15
CA VAL A 12 16.22 -11.79 -1.95
C VAL A 12 16.88 -11.93 -3.31
N ASN A 13 16.72 -13.09 -3.91
CA ASN A 13 17.15 -13.28 -5.28
C ASN A 13 16.30 -12.41 -6.19
N VAL A 14 16.93 -11.87 -7.22
CA VAL A 14 16.24 -10.98 -8.14
C VAL A 14 15.00 -11.65 -8.74
N GLY A 15 15.10 -12.92 -9.06
CA GLY A 15 13.96 -13.65 -9.62
C GLY A 15 12.79 -13.80 -8.67
N GLU A 16 12.99 -13.59 -7.38
CA GLU A 16 11.94 -13.69 -6.38
C GLU A 16 11.17 -12.39 -6.18
N ILE A 17 11.65 -11.30 -6.76
CA ILE A 17 11.04 -9.98 -6.56
C ILE A 17 9.56 -9.96 -6.94
N PRO A 18 9.14 -10.49 -8.10
CA PRO A 18 7.71 -10.50 -8.41
C PRO A 18 6.88 -11.23 -7.35
N GLY A 19 7.39 -12.35 -6.82
CA GLY A 19 6.70 -13.07 -5.76
C GLY A 19 6.59 -12.27 -4.48
N VAL A 20 7.65 -11.56 -4.12
CA VAL A 20 7.63 -10.70 -2.94
C VAL A 20 6.61 -9.60 -3.08
N VAL A 21 6.55 -8.97 -4.25
CA VAL A 21 5.56 -7.91 -4.50
C VAL A 21 4.14 -8.49 -4.47
N SER A 22 3.94 -9.70 -5.01
CA SER A 22 2.63 -10.36 -4.95
C SER A 22 2.18 -10.56 -3.51
N VAL A 23 3.09 -10.95 -2.61
CA VAL A 23 2.77 -11.09 -1.19
C VAL A 23 2.39 -9.74 -0.58
N PHE A 24 3.13 -8.69 -0.93
CA PHE A 24 2.79 -7.34 -0.46
C PHE A 24 1.39 -6.93 -0.91
N LEU A 25 1.03 -7.23 -2.15
CA LEU A 25 -0.28 -6.91 -2.67
C LEU A 25 -1.38 -7.72 -1.98
N GLU A 26 -1.11 -8.97 -1.66
CA GLU A 26 -2.05 -9.77 -0.88
C GLU A 26 -2.26 -9.18 0.51
N ASP A 27 -1.20 -8.73 1.15
CA ASP A 27 -1.29 -8.08 2.45
C ASP A 27 -2.11 -6.79 2.37
N ILE A 28 -1.92 -6.02 1.32
CA ILE A 28 -2.69 -4.80 1.08
C ILE A 28 -4.16 -5.14 0.89
N SER A 29 -4.45 -6.18 0.11
CA SER A 29 -5.83 -6.63 -0.11
C SER A 29 -6.49 -7.04 1.19
N THR A 30 -5.77 -7.77 2.03
CA THR A 30 -6.26 -8.16 3.35
C THR A 30 -6.54 -6.94 4.22
N TYR A 31 -5.64 -5.97 4.19
CA TYR A 31 -5.80 -4.73 4.94
C TYR A 31 -7.05 -3.97 4.50
N ILE A 32 -7.26 -3.87 3.19
CA ILE A 32 -8.44 -3.20 2.64
C ILE A 32 -9.70 -3.93 3.07
N SER A 33 -9.72 -5.24 2.95
CA SER A 33 -10.87 -6.05 3.35
C SER A 33 -11.21 -5.87 4.82
N ALA A 34 -10.20 -5.87 5.68
CA ALA A 34 -10.40 -5.68 7.10
C ALA A 34 -10.96 -4.28 7.41
N ALA A 35 -10.54 -3.28 6.65
CA ALA A 35 -10.97 -1.91 6.88
C ALA A 35 -12.39 -1.64 6.40
N TRP A 36 -12.85 -2.34 5.36
CA TRP A 36 -14.11 -2.02 4.69
C TRP A 36 -15.21 -3.05 4.88
N SER A 37 -14.89 -4.26 5.34
CA SER A 37 -15.89 -5.31 5.51
C SER A 37 -16.31 -5.52 6.95
N ASP A 38 -15.85 -4.68 7.83
CA ASP A 38 -16.22 -4.78 9.23
C ASP A 38 -17.69 -4.39 9.40
N GLU A 39 -18.34 -5.01 10.38
CA GLU A 39 -19.74 -4.76 10.69
C GLU A 39 -20.00 -3.28 10.92
N PHE A 40 -19.02 -2.57 11.42
CA PHE A 40 -19.07 -1.12 11.58
C PHE A 40 -17.99 -0.50 10.72
N SER A 41 -18.21 -0.50 9.41
CA SER A 41 -17.28 0.17 8.54
C SER A 41 -17.14 1.62 8.99
N VAL A 42 -15.95 2.19 8.83
CA VAL A 42 -15.72 3.58 9.21
C VAL A 42 -16.71 4.49 8.48
N THR A 43 -17.04 4.13 7.24
CA THR A 43 -17.99 4.90 6.43
C THR A 43 -19.38 4.90 7.05
N ASP A 44 -19.86 3.73 7.48
CA ASP A 44 -21.17 3.63 8.14
C ASP A 44 -21.21 4.42 9.43
N SER A 45 -20.12 4.39 10.17
CA SER A 45 -19.99 5.15 11.42
C SER A 45 -20.06 6.66 11.17
N VAL A 46 -19.45 7.12 10.08
CA VAL A 46 -19.49 8.53 9.71
C VAL A 46 -20.92 8.95 9.34
N ILE A 47 -21.58 8.15 8.52
CA ILE A 47 -22.96 8.42 8.11
C ILE A 47 -23.88 8.49 9.33
N ASP A 48 -23.71 7.55 10.24
CA ASP A 48 -24.50 7.52 11.46
C ASP A 48 -24.26 8.77 12.32
N SER A 49 -23.01 9.18 12.43
CA SER A 49 -22.66 10.39 13.18
C SER A 49 -23.30 11.63 12.57
N ILE A 50 -23.34 11.72 11.26
CA ILE A 50 -24.00 12.83 10.56
C ILE A 50 -25.47 12.83 10.87
N SER A 51 -26.12 11.65 10.83
CA SER A 51 -27.54 11.52 11.14
C SER A 51 -27.87 11.99 12.53
N GLN A 52 -26.95 11.81 13.45
CA GLN A 52 -27.10 12.22 14.85
C GLN A 52 -26.60 13.64 15.11
N GLU A 53 -26.24 14.34 14.05
CA GLU A 53 -25.72 15.72 14.13
C GLU A 53 -24.45 15.82 14.98
N ASN A 54 -23.71 14.73 15.08
CA ASN A 54 -22.42 14.72 15.75
C ASN A 54 -21.32 14.97 14.72
N TYR A 55 -21.16 16.20 14.33
CA TYR A 55 -20.26 16.56 13.24
C TYR A 55 -18.79 16.41 13.59
N THR A 56 -18.45 16.62 14.85
CA THR A 56 -17.08 16.44 15.31
C THR A 56 -16.65 14.99 15.08
N LYS A 57 -17.50 14.06 15.48
CA LYS A 57 -17.21 12.64 15.32
C LYS A 57 -17.18 12.25 13.84
N ALA A 58 -18.07 12.84 13.05
CA ALA A 58 -18.08 12.59 11.62
C ALA A 58 -16.79 13.05 10.96
N ILE A 59 -16.31 14.22 11.32
CA ILE A 59 -15.06 14.77 10.79
C ILE A 59 -13.89 13.87 11.17
N GLU A 60 -13.85 13.42 12.41
CA GLU A 60 -12.79 12.52 12.86
C GLU A 60 -12.81 11.20 12.09
N GLY A 61 -14.02 10.69 11.82
CA GLY A 61 -14.17 9.48 11.01
C GLY A 61 -13.64 9.66 9.60
N ILE A 62 -13.93 10.81 9.00
CA ILE A 62 -13.43 11.10 7.66
C ILE A 62 -11.91 11.19 7.66
N LYS A 63 -11.34 11.83 8.67
CA LYS A 63 -9.87 11.89 8.80
C LYS A 63 -9.27 10.50 8.89
N LYS A 64 -9.94 9.61 9.62
CA LYS A 64 -9.48 8.23 9.75
C LYS A 64 -9.48 7.50 8.42
N ILE A 65 -10.54 7.68 7.63
CA ILE A 65 -10.62 7.09 6.29
C ILE A 65 -9.48 7.62 5.43
N ARG A 66 -9.25 8.92 5.45
CA ARG A 66 -8.17 9.52 4.65
C ARG A 66 -6.81 8.97 5.04
N THR A 67 -6.58 8.78 6.33
CA THR A 67 -5.33 8.21 6.82
C THR A 67 -5.15 6.79 6.33
N GLN A 68 -6.22 5.99 6.36
CA GLN A 68 -6.17 4.62 5.87
C GLN A 68 -5.90 4.57 4.37
N LEU A 69 -6.56 5.45 3.61
CA LEU A 69 -6.34 5.51 2.17
C LEU A 69 -4.90 5.94 1.85
N ALA A 70 -4.37 6.89 2.59
CA ALA A 70 -2.98 7.31 2.39
C ALA A 70 -2.01 6.18 2.68
N SER A 71 -2.28 5.40 3.71
CA SER A 71 -1.46 4.24 4.05
C SER A 71 -1.50 3.20 2.94
N ILE A 72 -2.68 2.94 2.39
CA ILE A 72 -2.84 2.01 1.28
C ILE A 72 -2.10 2.51 0.05
N ASP A 73 -2.30 3.79 -0.29
CA ASP A 73 -1.65 4.39 -1.44
C ASP A 73 -0.12 4.30 -1.33
N TYR A 74 0.39 4.52 -0.15
CA TYR A 74 1.82 4.45 0.12
C TYR A 74 2.38 3.06 -0.16
N ARG A 75 1.65 2.03 0.30
CA ARG A 75 2.06 0.65 0.08
C ARG A 75 1.99 0.27 -1.39
N LEU A 76 0.99 0.78 -2.08
CA LEU A 76 0.86 0.56 -3.52
C LEU A 76 1.99 1.24 -4.28
N GLU A 77 2.36 2.43 -3.87
CA GLU A 77 3.48 3.16 -4.47
C GLU A 77 4.78 2.39 -4.29
N ASP A 78 5.01 1.86 -3.10
CA ASP A 78 6.21 1.05 -2.85
C ASP A 78 6.24 -0.17 -3.75
N SER A 79 5.10 -0.87 -3.86
CA SER A 79 5.01 -2.04 -4.72
C SER A 79 5.27 -1.70 -6.18
N MET A 80 4.71 -0.58 -6.63
CA MET A 80 4.91 -0.12 -7.99
C MET A 80 6.39 0.22 -8.24
N SER A 81 7.02 0.88 -7.28
CA SER A 81 8.44 1.25 -7.41
C SER A 81 9.33 0.03 -7.47
N ILE A 82 9.03 -0.97 -6.66
CA ILE A 82 9.81 -2.21 -6.66
C ILE A 82 9.68 -2.93 -8.00
N LEU A 83 8.46 -3.02 -8.52
CA LEU A 83 8.25 -3.66 -9.82
C LEU A 83 8.89 -2.89 -10.95
N ALA A 84 8.82 -1.55 -10.90
CA ALA A 84 9.46 -0.73 -11.91
C ALA A 84 10.98 -0.92 -11.89
N GLY A 85 11.56 -1.01 -10.69
CA GLY A 85 12.97 -1.28 -10.54
C GLY A 85 13.36 -2.64 -11.09
N TYR A 86 12.54 -3.64 -10.85
CA TYR A 86 12.77 -4.98 -11.36
C TYR A 86 12.67 -5.00 -12.88
N GLN A 87 11.67 -4.35 -13.43
CA GLN A 87 11.52 -4.24 -14.89
C GLN A 87 12.75 -3.58 -15.51
N ASN A 88 13.21 -2.51 -14.89
CA ASN A 88 14.39 -1.80 -15.35
C ASN A 88 15.64 -2.68 -15.29
N TYR A 89 15.75 -3.48 -14.24
CA TYR A 89 16.84 -4.44 -14.12
C TYR A 89 16.82 -5.44 -15.28
N LEU A 90 15.64 -5.96 -15.61
CA LEU A 90 15.53 -6.91 -16.71
C LEU A 90 15.94 -6.28 -18.04
N LEU A 91 15.53 -5.05 -18.28
CA LEU A 91 15.89 -4.34 -19.49
C LEU A 91 17.39 -4.09 -19.58
N ASN A 92 17.99 -3.71 -18.49
CA ASN A 92 19.43 -3.47 -18.43
C ASN A 92 20.23 -4.78 -18.54
N LYS A 93 19.68 -5.85 -17.98
CA LYS A 93 20.30 -7.16 -18.07
C LYS A 93 20.40 -7.60 -19.50
N ASP A 94 19.31 -7.45 -20.27
CA ASP A 94 19.30 -7.79 -21.68
C ASP A 94 20.31 -6.93 -22.45
N SER A 95 20.38 -5.65 -22.11
CA SER A 95 21.35 -4.74 -22.72
C SER A 95 22.77 -5.17 -22.41
N ASN A 96 23.02 -5.54 -21.15
CA ASN A 96 24.35 -5.96 -20.72
C ASN A 96 24.76 -7.29 -21.33
N MET A 97 23.81 -8.11 -21.70
CA MET A 97 24.07 -9.39 -22.34
C MET A 97 24.36 -9.26 -23.82
N SER A 98 24.13 -8.09 -24.38
CA SER A 98 24.44 -7.84 -25.76
C SER A 98 25.95 -7.90 -25.96
N PRO A 99 26.42 -8.49 -27.09
CA PRO A 99 27.86 -8.51 -27.33
C PRO A 99 28.44 -7.13 -27.34
N PRO A 100 29.59 -6.95 -26.76
CA PRO A 100 30.24 -5.63 -26.83
C PRO A 100 30.54 -5.29 -28.28
N GLN A 101 30.39 -4.05 -28.58
CA GLN A 101 30.61 -3.55 -29.92
C GLN A 101 32.04 -3.04 -30.08
#